data_069caa88cd94289e333ce3c8ef45710b
#
_entry.id   069caa88cd94289e333ce3c8ef45710b
#
_cell.length_a   1.000
_cell.length_b   1.000
_cell.length_c   1.000
_cell.angle_alpha   90.00
_cell.angle_beta   90.00
_cell.angle_gamma   90.00
#
_symmetry.space_group_name_H-M   'P 1'
#
loop_
_entity.id
_entity.type
_entity.pdbx_description
1 polymer ?
#
loop_
_entity_poly.entity_id
_entity_poly.type
_entity_poly.pdbx_seq_one_letter_code
_entity_poly.pdbx_strand_id
1 'polypeptide(L)'
;ALPPMPAPLVAACERAMAREIGERYADAAALAAEIAAWTEGARRREQALARAAQAQARLPVLADLEARAQDLAAAAQARLEALKPWDPPQHKQPAWELEDQARELSEQVVEEQEQVERLLEAALAEVPELPEAHAELARLYRRRHEQAERRGAADARRYEALLRRHDRGEHTHWLVGDGRLTLLTEPAGAHVDLH
;
A
#
# COMPACT_ATOMS: atom_id res chain seq x y z
N ALA A 1 5.40 -32.52 18.52
CA ALA A 1 4.24 -32.99 17.74
C ALA A 1 4.44 -32.56 16.29
N LEU A 2 4.15 -33.45 15.33
CA LEU A 2 4.14 -33.11 13.92
C LEU A 2 2.96 -32.15 13.63
N PRO A 3 3.14 -31.15 12.73
CA PRO A 3 2.03 -30.30 12.33
C PRO A 3 0.91 -31.15 11.69
N PRO A 4 -0.35 -30.73 11.79
CA PRO A 4 -1.45 -31.45 11.16
C PRO A 4 -1.26 -31.44 9.63
N MET A 5 -1.60 -32.58 9.01
CA MET A 5 -1.53 -32.72 7.55
C MET A 5 -2.51 -31.74 6.88
N PRO A 6 -2.09 -31.01 5.85
CA PRO A 6 -2.97 -30.10 5.11
C PRO A 6 -4.18 -30.81 4.50
N ALA A 7 -5.36 -30.21 4.64
CA ALA A 7 -6.63 -30.79 4.19
C ALA A 7 -6.63 -31.27 2.71
N PRO A 8 -6.03 -30.57 1.74
CA PRO A 8 -5.95 -31.07 0.37
C PRO A 8 -5.17 -32.38 0.23
N LEU A 9 -4.10 -32.56 1.01
CA LEU A 9 -3.33 -33.81 0.99
C LEU A 9 -4.09 -34.94 1.66
N VAL A 10 -4.86 -34.67 2.73
CA VAL A 10 -5.78 -35.64 3.33
C VAL A 10 -6.81 -36.09 2.30
N ALA A 11 -7.45 -35.16 1.61
CA ALA A 11 -8.44 -35.48 0.57
C ALA A 11 -7.84 -36.29 -0.58
N ALA A 12 -6.62 -35.97 -1.02
CA ALA A 12 -5.92 -36.73 -2.04
C ALA A 12 -5.65 -38.17 -1.58
N CYS A 13 -5.23 -38.37 -0.33
CA CYS A 13 -5.04 -39.70 0.24
C CYS A 13 -6.35 -40.48 0.36
N GLU A 14 -7.41 -39.87 0.86
CA GLU A 14 -8.74 -40.47 1.00
C GLU A 14 -9.28 -40.91 -0.38
N ARG A 15 -9.17 -40.05 -1.40
CA ARG A 15 -9.57 -40.36 -2.77
C ARG A 15 -8.74 -41.52 -3.34
N ALA A 16 -7.41 -41.55 -3.11
CA ALA A 16 -6.55 -42.64 -3.57
C ALA A 16 -6.94 -44.01 -2.94
N MET A 17 -7.47 -43.97 -1.72
CA MET A 17 -7.88 -45.13 -0.96
C MET A 17 -9.39 -45.41 -0.98
N ALA A 18 -10.17 -44.71 -1.82
CA ALA A 18 -11.60 -44.87 -1.91
C ALA A 18 -11.98 -46.35 -2.16
N ARG A 19 -13.10 -46.81 -1.58
CA ARG A 19 -13.51 -48.22 -1.68
C ARG A 19 -13.87 -48.61 -3.09
N GLU A 20 -14.60 -47.72 -3.78
CA GLU A 20 -15.01 -47.91 -5.18
C GLU A 20 -13.87 -47.55 -6.13
N ILE A 21 -13.51 -48.43 -7.04
CA ILE A 21 -12.40 -48.22 -7.97
C ILE A 21 -12.63 -46.99 -8.86
N GLY A 22 -13.90 -46.74 -9.27
CA GLY A 22 -14.26 -45.61 -10.10
C GLY A 22 -14.14 -44.23 -9.41
N GLU A 23 -14.04 -44.19 -8.09
CA GLU A 23 -13.83 -42.97 -7.31
C GLU A 23 -12.35 -42.63 -7.10
N ARG A 24 -11.47 -43.61 -7.38
CA ARG A 24 -10.02 -43.41 -7.25
C ARG A 24 -9.46 -42.56 -8.41
N TYR A 25 -8.21 -42.21 -8.31
CA TYR A 25 -7.47 -41.68 -9.45
C TYR A 25 -7.36 -42.76 -10.55
N ALA A 26 -7.38 -42.29 -11.80
CA ALA A 26 -7.27 -43.19 -12.96
C ALA A 26 -5.96 -43.99 -12.93
N ASP A 27 -4.89 -43.33 -12.46
CA ASP A 27 -3.57 -43.92 -12.30
C ASP A 27 -2.75 -43.18 -11.25
N ALA A 28 -1.55 -43.68 -10.97
CA ALA A 28 -0.61 -43.04 -10.04
C ALA A 28 -0.10 -41.67 -10.54
N ALA A 29 -0.08 -41.44 -11.87
CA ALA A 29 0.35 -40.16 -12.42
C ALA A 29 -0.67 -39.05 -12.13
N ALA A 30 -1.98 -39.37 -12.13
CA ALA A 30 -3.02 -38.44 -11.74
C ALA A 30 -2.91 -37.98 -10.27
N LEU A 31 -2.63 -38.93 -9.36
CA LEU A 31 -2.35 -38.61 -7.96
C LEU A 31 -1.09 -37.78 -7.81
N ALA A 32 -0.01 -38.16 -8.49
CA ALA A 32 1.25 -37.39 -8.45
C ALA A 32 1.10 -35.99 -8.97
N ALA A 33 0.31 -35.78 -10.04
CA ALA A 33 0.02 -34.46 -10.59
C ALA A 33 -0.74 -33.56 -9.61
N GLU A 34 -1.73 -34.11 -8.87
CA GLU A 34 -2.48 -33.35 -7.85
C GLU A 34 -1.57 -32.94 -6.67
N ILE A 35 -0.73 -33.85 -6.19
CA ILE A 35 0.24 -33.53 -5.12
C ILE A 35 1.26 -32.49 -5.59
N ALA A 36 1.77 -32.61 -6.83
CA ALA A 36 2.71 -31.66 -7.40
C ALA A 36 2.07 -30.26 -7.55
N ALA A 37 0.83 -30.18 -8.02
CA ALA A 37 0.09 -28.93 -8.14
C ALA A 37 -0.12 -28.27 -6.77
N TRP A 38 -0.47 -29.02 -5.76
CA TRP A 38 -0.59 -28.52 -4.39
C TRP A 38 0.75 -28.00 -3.85
N THR A 39 1.82 -28.79 -4.02
CA THR A 39 3.17 -28.41 -3.56
C THR A 39 3.64 -27.12 -4.23
N GLU A 40 3.41 -26.98 -5.53
CA GLU A 40 3.76 -25.77 -6.28
C GLU A 40 2.93 -24.57 -5.83
N GLY A 41 1.63 -24.77 -5.54
CA GLY A 41 0.77 -23.73 -4.98
C GLY A 41 1.25 -23.28 -3.58
N ALA A 42 1.66 -24.23 -2.72
CA ALA A 42 2.20 -23.92 -1.41
C ALA A 42 3.52 -23.14 -1.50
N ARG A 43 4.41 -23.54 -2.42
CA ARG A 43 5.68 -22.86 -2.68
C ARG A 43 5.47 -21.43 -3.19
N ARG A 44 4.56 -21.23 -4.14
CA ARG A 44 4.22 -19.87 -4.65
C ARG A 44 3.67 -19.00 -3.54
N ARG A 45 2.79 -19.55 -2.68
CA ARG A 45 2.26 -18.80 -1.55
C ARG A 45 3.35 -18.38 -0.56
N GLU A 46 4.28 -19.29 -0.24
CA GLU A 46 5.43 -18.99 0.62
C GLU A 46 6.30 -17.87 0.04
N GLN A 47 6.61 -17.91 -1.27
CA GLN A 47 7.36 -16.87 -1.95
C GLN A 47 6.62 -15.52 -1.95
N ALA A 48 5.32 -15.54 -2.19
CA ALA A 48 4.49 -14.33 -2.14
C ALA A 48 4.47 -13.71 -0.74
N LEU A 49 4.30 -14.52 0.30
CA LEU A 49 4.36 -14.07 1.69
C LEU A 49 5.73 -13.52 2.06
N ALA A 50 6.81 -14.14 1.59
CA ALA A 50 8.17 -13.64 1.82
C ALA A 50 8.38 -12.26 1.19
N ARG A 51 7.87 -12.02 -0.03
CA ARG A 51 7.90 -10.69 -0.67
C ARG A 51 7.07 -9.66 0.08
N ALA A 52 5.86 -10.03 0.52
CA ALA A 52 5.03 -9.15 1.32
C ALA A 52 5.72 -8.78 2.65
N ALA A 53 6.36 -9.73 3.31
CA ALA A 53 7.14 -9.49 4.52
C ALA A 53 8.36 -8.57 4.27
N GLN A 54 9.04 -8.71 3.12
CA GLN A 54 10.10 -7.79 2.72
C GLN A 54 9.57 -6.36 2.51
N ALA A 55 8.40 -6.19 1.91
CA ALA A 55 7.75 -4.90 1.77
C ALA A 55 7.41 -4.30 3.14
N GLN A 56 6.82 -5.09 4.04
CA GLN A 56 6.50 -4.65 5.40
C GLN A 56 7.74 -4.22 6.19
N ALA A 57 8.86 -4.92 6.04
CA ALA A 57 10.12 -4.55 6.70
C ALA A 57 10.67 -3.18 6.24
N ARG A 58 10.26 -2.68 5.07
CA ARG A 58 10.64 -1.36 4.56
C ARG A 58 9.76 -0.22 5.06
N LEU A 59 8.53 -0.50 5.53
CA LEU A 59 7.60 0.54 5.98
C LEU A 59 8.13 1.43 7.10
N PRO A 60 8.87 0.94 8.11
CA PRO A 60 9.48 1.80 9.12
C PRO A 60 10.51 2.77 8.55
N VAL A 61 11.33 2.32 7.58
CA VAL A 61 12.32 3.17 6.89
C VAL A 61 11.61 4.26 6.09
N LEU A 62 10.57 3.89 5.36
CA LEU A 62 9.74 4.83 4.62
C LEU A 62 9.12 5.89 5.55
N ALA A 63 8.57 5.47 6.69
CA ALA A 63 7.99 6.39 7.66
C ALA A 63 9.02 7.37 8.26
N ASP A 64 10.24 6.90 8.55
CA ASP A 64 11.33 7.76 9.02
C ASP A 64 11.74 8.80 7.96
N LEU A 65 11.89 8.37 6.71
CA LEU A 65 12.22 9.27 5.60
C LEU A 65 11.14 10.33 5.39
N GLU A 66 9.86 9.93 5.42
CA GLU A 66 8.71 10.84 5.29
C GLU A 66 8.70 11.89 6.42
N ALA A 67 8.90 11.45 7.68
CA ALA A 67 8.94 12.35 8.83
C ALA A 67 10.09 13.35 8.71
N ARG A 68 11.29 12.90 8.41
CA ARG A 68 12.47 13.76 8.26
C ARG A 68 12.34 14.76 7.11
N ALA A 69 11.78 14.35 5.98
CA ALA A 69 11.52 15.26 4.85
C ALA A 69 10.51 16.35 5.25
N GLN A 70 9.45 15.98 5.99
CA GLN A 70 8.45 16.93 6.48
C GLN A 70 9.06 17.90 7.51
N ASP A 71 9.86 17.43 8.44
CA ASP A 71 10.49 18.26 9.47
C ASP A 71 11.44 19.29 8.83
N LEU A 72 12.25 18.89 7.85
CA LEU A 72 13.14 19.81 7.14
C LEU A 72 12.35 20.83 6.32
N ALA A 73 11.29 20.42 5.64
CA ALA A 73 10.42 21.34 4.89
C ALA A 73 9.75 22.35 5.83
N ALA A 74 9.23 21.90 6.97
CA ALA A 74 8.64 22.77 7.98
C ALA A 74 9.66 23.76 8.58
N ALA A 75 10.89 23.30 8.86
CA ALA A 75 11.97 24.16 9.36
C ALA A 75 12.41 25.20 8.31
N ALA A 76 12.46 24.83 7.03
CA ALA A 76 12.74 25.75 5.94
C ALA A 76 11.66 26.83 5.84
N GLN A 77 10.40 26.42 5.84
CA GLN A 77 9.23 27.30 5.77
C GLN A 77 9.24 28.31 6.94
N ALA A 78 9.43 27.83 8.18
CA ALA A 78 9.48 28.69 9.35
C ALA A 78 10.59 29.74 9.28
N ARG A 79 11.77 29.36 8.72
CA ARG A 79 12.86 30.32 8.51
C ARG A 79 12.54 31.37 7.46
N LEU A 80 11.89 30.97 6.36
CA LEU A 80 11.48 31.91 5.30
C LEU A 80 10.39 32.87 5.77
N GLU A 81 9.44 32.41 6.56
CA GLU A 81 8.39 33.25 7.14
C GLU A 81 8.92 34.32 8.12
N ALA A 82 10.04 34.03 8.78
CA ALA A 82 10.71 34.99 9.65
C ALA A 82 11.48 36.08 8.88
N LEU A 83 11.67 35.94 7.57
CA LEU A 83 12.40 36.86 6.72
C LEU A 83 11.46 37.73 5.89
N LYS A 84 11.95 38.91 5.51
CA LYS A 84 11.22 39.82 4.60
C LYS A 84 11.56 39.47 3.14
N PRO A 85 10.65 39.69 2.19
CA PRO A 85 10.90 39.44 0.77
C PRO A 85 12.17 40.10 0.23
N TRP A 86 12.53 41.28 0.75
CA TRP A 86 13.68 42.07 0.34
C TRP A 86 14.97 41.80 1.16
N ASP A 87 14.97 40.88 2.10
CA ASP A 87 16.18 40.51 2.84
C ASP A 87 17.24 39.90 1.90
N PRO A 88 18.52 40.21 2.15
CA PRO A 88 19.61 39.72 1.31
C PRO A 88 19.60 38.19 1.14
N PRO A 89 20.04 37.69 -0.03
CA PRO A 89 20.08 36.22 -0.30
C PRO A 89 20.84 35.42 0.78
N GLN A 90 21.87 35.99 1.38
CA GLN A 90 22.66 35.33 2.42
C GLN A 90 21.83 34.98 3.66
N HIS A 91 20.79 35.74 3.98
CA HIS A 91 19.88 35.43 5.09
C HIS A 91 18.91 34.30 4.73
N LYS A 92 18.60 34.09 3.43
CA LYS A 92 17.71 33.05 2.92
C LYS A 92 18.45 31.72 2.69
N GLN A 93 19.76 31.77 2.49
CA GLN A 93 20.56 30.59 2.14
C GLN A 93 20.38 29.42 3.13
N PRO A 94 20.37 29.61 4.47
CA PRO A 94 20.14 28.50 5.39
C PRO A 94 18.75 27.86 5.28
N ALA A 95 17.75 28.59 4.79
CA ALA A 95 16.42 28.03 4.52
C ALA A 95 16.44 27.22 3.21
N TRP A 96 17.07 27.73 2.17
CA TRP A 96 17.21 27.02 0.88
C TRP A 96 18.02 25.72 1.02
N GLU A 97 19.06 25.70 1.85
CA GLU A 97 19.79 24.47 2.17
C GLU A 97 18.90 23.41 2.82
N LEU A 98 17.96 23.82 3.69
CA LEU A 98 16.96 22.90 4.25
C LEU A 98 15.92 22.43 3.21
N GLU A 99 15.50 23.31 2.29
CA GLU A 99 14.61 22.94 1.18
C GLU A 99 15.29 21.92 0.26
N ASP A 100 16.58 22.09 -0.04
CA ASP A 100 17.34 21.16 -0.86
C ASP A 100 17.44 19.78 -0.18
N GLN A 101 17.77 19.76 1.12
CA GLN A 101 17.79 18.51 1.91
C GLN A 101 16.42 17.84 1.98
N ALA A 102 15.36 18.62 2.18
CA ALA A 102 13.98 18.10 2.17
C ALA A 102 13.61 17.49 0.82
N ARG A 103 14.08 18.09 -0.29
CA ARG A 103 13.87 17.58 -1.64
C ARG A 103 14.60 16.26 -1.86
N GLU A 104 15.87 16.17 -1.47
CA GLU A 104 16.66 14.93 -1.57
C GLU A 104 16.01 13.79 -0.78
N LEU A 105 15.51 14.05 0.44
CA LEU A 105 14.78 13.04 1.20
C LEU A 105 13.43 12.69 0.54
N SER A 106 12.76 13.65 -0.06
CA SER A 106 11.50 13.40 -0.78
C SER A 106 11.70 12.50 -2.00
N GLU A 107 12.82 12.62 -2.70
CA GLU A 107 13.20 11.71 -3.78
C GLU A 107 13.46 10.29 -3.26
N GLN A 108 14.16 10.14 -2.13
CA GLN A 108 14.35 8.85 -1.47
C GLN A 108 13.02 8.23 -1.01
N VAL A 109 12.08 9.04 -0.52
CA VAL A 109 10.71 8.59 -0.19
C VAL A 109 10.03 7.99 -1.40
N VAL A 110 10.10 8.64 -2.56
CA VAL A 110 9.49 8.13 -3.80
C VAL A 110 10.13 6.79 -4.20
N GLU A 111 11.45 6.69 -4.19
CA GLU A 111 12.17 5.45 -4.51
C GLU A 111 11.79 4.30 -3.58
N GLU A 112 11.70 4.57 -2.27
CA GLU A 112 11.34 3.57 -1.27
C GLU A 112 9.87 3.13 -1.41
N GLN A 113 8.96 4.08 -1.70
CA GLN A 113 7.55 3.78 -1.99
C GLN A 113 7.40 2.88 -3.22
N GLU A 114 8.14 3.17 -4.30
CA GLU A 114 8.15 2.33 -5.51
C GLU A 114 8.70 0.93 -5.24
N GLN A 115 9.72 0.82 -4.39
CA GLN A 115 10.27 -0.47 -4.02
C GLN A 115 9.27 -1.32 -3.22
N VAL A 116 8.56 -0.69 -2.26
CA VAL A 116 7.46 -1.35 -1.52
C VAL A 116 6.36 -1.82 -2.48
N GLU A 117 5.93 -0.95 -3.39
CA GLU A 117 4.91 -1.26 -4.40
C GLU A 117 5.33 -2.45 -5.29
N ARG A 118 6.56 -2.42 -5.84
CA ARG A 118 7.10 -3.52 -6.67
C ARG A 118 7.12 -4.86 -5.93
N LEU A 119 7.50 -4.89 -4.65
CA LEU A 119 7.51 -6.12 -3.86
C LEU A 119 6.10 -6.69 -3.66
N LEU A 120 5.13 -5.82 -3.37
CA LEU A 120 3.73 -6.22 -3.18
C LEU A 120 3.09 -6.68 -4.48
N GLU A 121 3.33 -5.98 -5.59
CA GLU A 121 2.86 -6.41 -6.92
C GLU A 121 3.49 -7.74 -7.35
N ALA A 122 4.78 -7.95 -7.07
CA ALA A 122 5.44 -9.23 -7.32
C ALA A 122 4.87 -10.36 -6.44
N ALA A 123 4.41 -10.07 -5.23
CA ALA A 123 3.68 -11.03 -4.40
C ALA A 123 2.33 -11.39 -5.01
N LEU A 124 1.58 -10.41 -5.53
CA LEU A 124 0.30 -10.63 -6.21
C LEU A 124 0.46 -11.34 -7.57
N ALA A 125 1.59 -11.18 -8.25
CA ALA A 125 1.87 -11.95 -9.47
C ALA A 125 2.00 -13.45 -9.21
N GLU A 126 2.50 -13.86 -8.03
CA GLU A 126 2.54 -15.26 -7.60
C GLU A 126 1.19 -15.76 -7.05
N VAL A 127 0.52 -14.93 -6.23
CA VAL A 127 -0.76 -15.24 -5.60
C VAL A 127 -1.69 -14.02 -5.73
N PRO A 128 -2.52 -13.95 -6.78
CA PRO A 128 -3.35 -12.78 -7.09
C PRO A 128 -4.30 -12.33 -5.99
N GLU A 129 -4.75 -13.25 -5.14
CA GLU A 129 -5.68 -12.97 -4.04
C GLU A 129 -4.99 -12.96 -2.66
N LEU A 130 -3.70 -12.62 -2.58
CA LEU A 130 -2.97 -12.57 -1.32
C LEU A 130 -3.48 -11.38 -0.47
N PRO A 131 -4.20 -11.63 0.65
CA PRO A 131 -4.83 -10.55 1.42
C PRO A 131 -3.82 -9.57 2.01
N GLU A 132 -2.66 -10.09 2.45
CA GLU A 132 -1.59 -9.29 3.06
C GLU A 132 -1.03 -8.26 2.08
N ALA A 133 -0.84 -8.64 0.81
CA ALA A 133 -0.33 -7.72 -0.21
C ALA A 133 -1.40 -6.69 -0.62
N HIS A 134 -2.66 -7.10 -0.77
CA HIS A 134 -3.77 -6.18 -1.04
C HIS A 134 -3.94 -5.14 0.07
N ALA A 135 -3.92 -5.56 1.34
CA ALA A 135 -4.08 -4.65 2.46
C ALA A 135 -2.95 -3.59 2.50
N GLU A 136 -1.70 -3.99 2.29
CA GLU A 136 -0.58 -3.04 2.29
C GLU A 136 -0.61 -2.09 1.08
N LEU A 137 -0.98 -2.57 -0.12
CA LEU A 137 -1.18 -1.71 -1.29
C LEU A 137 -2.32 -0.71 -1.06
N ALA A 138 -3.43 -1.14 -0.49
CA ALA A 138 -4.53 -0.25 -0.15
C ALA A 138 -4.09 0.86 0.82
N ARG A 139 -3.34 0.53 1.88
CA ARG A 139 -2.78 1.51 2.82
C ARG A 139 -1.79 2.47 2.14
N LEU A 140 -0.93 1.96 1.25
CA LEU A 140 0.02 2.78 0.49
C LEU A 140 -0.71 3.78 -0.41
N TYR A 141 -1.69 3.32 -1.20
CA TYR A 141 -2.44 4.19 -2.11
C TYR A 141 -3.34 5.18 -1.39
N ARG A 142 -3.90 4.83 -0.23
CA ARG A 142 -4.61 5.77 0.61
C ARG A 142 -3.71 6.92 1.06
N ARG A 143 -2.50 6.64 1.57
CA ARG A 143 -1.54 7.68 1.97
C ARG A 143 -1.15 8.57 0.79
N ARG A 144 -0.88 7.97 -0.38
CA ARG A 144 -0.56 8.73 -1.61
C ARG A 144 -1.72 9.61 -2.05
N HIS A 145 -2.95 9.12 -1.95
CA HIS A 145 -4.15 9.92 -2.24
C HIS A 145 -4.24 11.13 -1.31
N GLU A 146 -4.15 10.93 -0.01
CA GLU A 146 -4.20 12.01 0.98
C GLU A 146 -3.08 13.06 0.76
N GLN A 147 -1.90 12.63 0.36
CA GLN A 147 -0.79 13.53 0.01
C GLN A 147 -1.07 14.31 -1.27
N ALA A 148 -1.61 13.65 -2.30
CA ALA A 148 -1.96 14.28 -3.57
C ALA A 148 -3.10 15.31 -3.41
N GLU A 149 -4.12 15.00 -2.61
CA GLU A 149 -5.19 15.96 -2.28
C GLU A 149 -4.65 17.22 -1.58
N ARG A 150 -3.81 17.05 -0.56
CA ARG A 150 -3.20 18.21 0.13
C ARG A 150 -2.37 19.11 -0.78
N ARG A 151 -1.81 18.56 -1.85
CA ARG A 151 -1.02 19.30 -2.84
C ARG A 151 -1.85 19.82 -4.02
N GLY A 152 -3.15 19.47 -4.08
CA GLY A 152 -4.01 19.76 -5.24
C GLY A 152 -3.54 19.06 -6.52
N ALA A 153 -2.86 17.92 -6.39
CA ALA A 153 -2.27 17.22 -7.52
C ALA A 153 -3.32 16.41 -8.31
N ALA A 154 -3.18 16.40 -9.64
CA ALA A 154 -4.08 15.66 -10.54
C ALA A 154 -4.09 14.14 -10.31
N ASP A 155 -3.05 13.61 -9.67
CA ASP A 155 -2.86 12.17 -9.41
C ASP A 155 -3.78 11.60 -8.32
N ALA A 156 -4.48 12.45 -7.53
CA ALA A 156 -5.37 12.00 -6.46
C ALA A 156 -6.39 10.96 -6.96
N ARG A 157 -7.06 11.23 -8.08
CA ARG A 157 -8.03 10.31 -8.69
C ARG A 157 -7.42 8.96 -9.07
N ARG A 158 -6.17 8.95 -9.53
CA ARG A 158 -5.43 7.71 -9.87
C ARG A 158 -5.21 6.87 -8.63
N TYR A 159 -4.75 7.48 -7.54
CA TYR A 159 -4.52 6.76 -6.28
C TYR A 159 -5.82 6.27 -5.64
N GLU A 160 -6.92 7.01 -5.76
CA GLU A 160 -8.24 6.54 -5.35
C GLU A 160 -8.68 5.29 -6.12
N ALA A 161 -8.51 5.28 -7.45
CA ALA A 161 -8.84 4.11 -8.26
C ALA A 161 -7.99 2.88 -7.90
N LEU A 162 -6.69 3.07 -7.63
CA LEU A 162 -5.79 2.01 -7.17
C LEU A 162 -6.17 1.52 -5.78
N LEU A 163 -6.52 2.42 -4.86
CA LEU A 163 -7.03 2.05 -3.55
C LEU A 163 -8.29 1.18 -3.67
N ARG A 164 -9.30 1.61 -4.46
CA ARG A 164 -10.53 0.83 -4.70
C ARG A 164 -10.26 -0.57 -5.25
N ARG A 165 -9.24 -0.71 -6.10
CA ARG A 165 -8.83 -2.00 -6.67
C ARG A 165 -8.32 -2.98 -5.62
N HIS A 166 -7.60 -2.48 -4.61
CA HIS A 166 -6.94 -3.31 -3.60
C HIS A 166 -7.69 -3.38 -2.28
N ASP A 167 -8.62 -2.45 -2.00
CA ASP A 167 -9.41 -2.49 -0.78
C ASP A 167 -10.32 -3.73 -0.74
N ARG A 168 -10.27 -4.43 0.37
CA ARG A 168 -11.12 -5.59 0.68
C ARG A 168 -12.13 -5.27 1.79
N GLY A 169 -12.47 -3.98 1.95
CA GLY A 169 -13.46 -3.50 2.90
C GLY A 169 -12.88 -2.70 4.08
N GLU A 170 -11.56 -2.66 4.25
CA GLU A 170 -10.90 -1.92 5.34
C GLU A 170 -11.07 -0.39 5.20
N HIS A 171 -11.16 0.12 3.97
CA HIS A 171 -11.25 1.54 3.66
C HIS A 171 -12.59 1.97 3.07
N THR A 172 -13.60 1.10 3.09
CA THR A 172 -14.91 1.38 2.48
C THR A 172 -15.53 2.67 3.01
N HIS A 173 -15.51 2.87 4.33
CA HIS A 173 -16.03 4.09 4.95
C HIS A 173 -15.29 5.35 4.49
N TRP A 174 -13.98 5.28 4.40
CA TRP A 174 -13.15 6.37 3.89
C TRP A 174 -13.41 6.67 2.41
N LEU A 175 -13.62 5.64 1.59
CA LEU A 175 -13.91 5.75 0.15
C LEU A 175 -15.31 6.31 -0.15
N VAL A 176 -16.26 6.15 0.75
CA VAL A 176 -17.61 6.76 0.64
C VAL A 176 -17.54 8.27 0.90
N GLY A 177 -16.59 8.70 1.75
CA GLY A 177 -16.33 10.10 2.06
C GLY A 177 -17.43 10.73 2.91
N ASP A 178 -17.13 11.08 4.14
CA ASP A 178 -17.95 11.98 4.94
C ASP A 178 -17.55 13.43 4.66
N GLY A 179 -18.04 13.99 3.57
CA GLY A 179 -17.82 15.41 3.24
C GLY A 179 -18.51 16.30 4.27
N ARG A 180 -17.74 16.98 5.12
CA ARG A 180 -18.27 18.04 5.99
C ARG A 180 -18.02 19.39 5.33
N LEU A 181 -19.07 20.02 4.81
CA LEU A 181 -19.04 21.40 4.33
C LEU A 181 -19.40 22.35 5.48
N THR A 182 -18.49 23.25 5.84
CA THR A 182 -18.78 24.36 6.74
C THR A 182 -18.82 25.63 5.90
N LEU A 183 -20.00 26.21 5.76
CA LEU A 183 -20.21 27.47 5.05
C LEU A 183 -20.35 28.61 6.06
N LEU A 184 -19.47 29.59 5.92
CA LEU A 184 -19.56 30.87 6.63
C LEU A 184 -20.02 31.92 5.62
N THR A 185 -21.17 32.54 5.89
CA THR A 185 -21.71 33.60 5.02
C THR A 185 -21.62 34.96 5.69
N GLU A 186 -21.23 35.99 4.93
CA GLU A 186 -21.35 37.38 5.32
C GLU A 186 -22.29 38.08 4.32
N PRO A 187 -23.47 38.63 4.78
CA PRO A 187 -23.98 38.62 6.12
C PRO A 187 -24.44 37.22 6.61
N ALA A 188 -24.41 37.03 7.94
CA ALA A 188 -24.83 35.76 8.54
C ALA A 188 -26.31 35.48 8.23
N GLY A 189 -26.61 34.22 7.84
CA GLY A 189 -27.97 33.79 7.52
C GLY A 189 -28.35 33.88 6.03
N ALA A 190 -27.40 34.04 5.11
CA ALA A 190 -27.67 33.93 3.69
C ALA A 190 -28.17 32.51 3.34
N HIS A 191 -29.21 32.42 2.50
CA HIS A 191 -29.72 31.14 2.00
C HIS A 191 -28.74 30.55 0.97
N VAL A 192 -28.33 29.29 1.18
CA VAL A 192 -27.39 28.62 0.28
C VAL A 192 -28.04 27.33 -0.21
N ASP A 193 -28.21 27.22 -1.52
CA ASP A 193 -28.66 26.00 -2.18
C ASP A 193 -27.47 25.22 -2.75
N LEU A 194 -27.38 23.94 -2.41
CA LEU A 194 -26.41 23.01 -2.99
C LEU A 194 -27.08 22.24 -4.15
N HIS A 195 -26.56 22.40 -5.34
CA HIS A 195 -27.01 21.72 -6.55
C HIS A 195 -26.03 20.63 -6.97
#